data_6585fd4ba69fd6b380f9167200386bd8
#
_entry.id   6585fd4ba69fd6b380f9167200386bd8
#
_cell.length_a   1.000
_cell.length_b   1.000
_cell.length_c   1.000
_cell.angle_alpha   90.00
_cell.angle_beta   90.00
_cell.angle_gamma   90.00
#
_symmetry.space_group_name_H-M   'P 1'
#
loop_
_entity.id
_entity.type
_entity.pdbx_description
1 polymer ?
#
loop_
_entity_poly.entity_id
_entity_poly.type
_entity_poly.pdbx_seq_one_letter_code
_entity_poly.pdbx_strand_id
1 'polypeptide(L)'
;MTYDSVDRVESAIAAGVSYLIAKMSFSRRMDLMRRVRELARRAEFLDAGQDSGERMDAAVLRAEIDRLYLTWGLREVTGLDLDGKPATPESLVESGPEELFREAVAAVRAATGLTAAERKN
;
A
#
# COMPACT_ATOMS: atom_id res chain seq x y z
N MET A 1 -9.63 23.38 17.04
CA MET A 1 -8.83 22.59 16.07
C MET A 1 -9.68 21.43 15.54
N THR A 2 -9.64 21.20 14.25
CA THR A 2 -10.35 20.08 13.63
C THR A 2 -9.33 19.12 13.03
N TYR A 3 -9.54 17.82 13.24
CA TYR A 3 -8.67 16.79 12.69
C TYR A 3 -9.50 15.76 11.95
N ASP A 4 -9.20 15.57 10.66
CA ASP A 4 -9.81 14.55 9.85
C ASP A 4 -8.86 13.36 9.74
N SER A 5 -9.35 12.18 10.10
CA SER A 5 -8.52 10.96 10.13
C SER A 5 -8.32 10.33 8.74
N VAL A 6 -8.86 10.94 7.71
CA VAL A 6 -8.77 10.45 6.33
C VAL A 6 -8.48 11.60 5.37
N ASP A 7 -7.84 11.26 4.26
CA ASP A 7 -7.62 12.18 3.13
C ASP A 7 -8.16 11.52 1.86
N ARG A 8 -8.74 12.33 0.99
CA ARG A 8 -9.15 11.88 -0.34
C ARG A 8 -8.06 12.21 -1.35
N VAL A 9 -7.64 11.22 -2.12
CA VAL A 9 -6.62 11.37 -3.15
C VAL A 9 -7.26 11.02 -4.49
N GLU A 10 -7.23 11.97 -5.43
CA GLU A 10 -7.74 11.74 -6.78
C GLU A 10 -6.75 10.92 -7.59
N SER A 11 -7.26 9.98 -8.39
CA SER A 11 -6.42 9.22 -9.31
C SER A 11 -5.87 10.13 -10.41
N ALA A 12 -4.60 9.99 -10.69
CA ALA A 12 -3.97 10.64 -11.86
C ALA A 12 -4.06 9.76 -13.11
N ILE A 13 -4.44 8.50 -12.94
CA ILE A 13 -4.50 7.51 -14.02
C ILE A 13 -5.91 7.42 -14.59
N ALA A 14 -6.92 7.38 -13.72
CA ALA A 14 -8.31 7.19 -14.12
C ALA A 14 -9.18 8.36 -13.65
N ALA A 15 -9.69 9.15 -14.57
CA ALA A 15 -10.54 10.30 -14.25
C ALA A 15 -11.78 9.84 -13.47
N GLY A 16 -12.12 10.57 -12.41
CA GLY A 16 -13.28 10.27 -11.58
C GLY A 16 -13.06 9.22 -10.51
N VAL A 17 -11.92 8.55 -10.51
CA VAL A 17 -11.57 7.59 -9.47
C VAL A 17 -10.84 8.32 -8.34
N SER A 18 -11.20 8.01 -7.09
CA SER A 18 -10.49 8.55 -5.93
C SER A 18 -10.37 7.49 -4.84
N TYR A 19 -9.41 7.72 -3.97
CA TYR A 19 -9.08 6.85 -2.85
C TYR A 19 -9.24 7.59 -1.55
N LEU A 20 -9.87 6.97 -0.56
CA LEU A 20 -9.96 7.51 0.78
C LEU A 20 -8.86 6.84 1.62
N ILE A 21 -7.89 7.62 2.04
CA ILE A 21 -6.67 7.13 2.69
C ILE A 21 -6.70 7.48 4.18
N ALA A 22 -6.43 6.50 5.03
CA ALA A 22 -6.36 6.73 6.47
C ALA A 22 -5.04 7.42 6.84
N LYS A 23 -5.16 8.45 7.69
CA LYS A 23 -4.00 9.03 8.37
C LYS A 23 -3.75 8.15 9.59
N MET A 24 -2.66 7.41 9.58
CA MET A 24 -2.38 6.48 10.67
C MET A 24 -1.96 7.21 11.94
N SER A 25 -2.46 6.74 13.08
CA SER A 25 -1.99 7.18 14.37
C SER A 25 -0.52 6.75 14.55
N PHE A 26 0.16 7.37 15.52
CA PHE A 26 1.53 6.98 15.84
C PHE A 26 1.64 5.48 16.12
N SER A 27 0.76 4.96 16.96
CA SER A 27 0.79 3.55 17.36
C SER A 27 0.56 2.62 16.17
N ARG A 28 -0.45 2.92 15.34
CA ARG A 28 -0.76 2.10 14.18
C ARG A 28 0.38 2.14 13.15
N ARG A 29 0.98 3.31 12.94
CA ARG A 29 2.12 3.45 12.04
C ARG A 29 3.31 2.63 12.52
N MET A 30 3.60 2.63 13.81
CA MET A 30 4.69 1.84 14.37
C MET A 30 4.44 0.34 14.19
N ASP A 31 3.22 -0.11 14.38
CA ASP A 31 2.87 -1.52 14.18
C ASP A 31 3.04 -1.92 12.71
N LEU A 32 2.60 -1.08 11.79
CA LEU A 32 2.79 -1.32 10.36
C LEU A 32 4.27 -1.39 10.01
N MET A 33 5.07 -0.46 10.52
CA MET A 33 6.51 -0.43 10.24
C MET A 33 7.24 -1.68 10.73
N ARG A 34 6.84 -2.21 11.88
CA ARG A 34 7.40 -3.47 12.36
C ARG A 34 7.13 -4.63 11.40
N ARG A 35 5.90 -4.71 10.90
CA ARG A 35 5.52 -5.77 9.95
C ARG A 35 6.24 -5.62 8.62
N VAL A 36 6.30 -4.40 8.11
CA VAL A 36 7.02 -4.11 6.86
C VAL A 36 8.50 -4.46 7.00
N ARG A 37 9.12 -4.06 8.10
CA ARG A 37 10.53 -4.32 8.35
C ARG A 37 10.84 -5.82 8.40
N GLU A 38 9.98 -6.60 9.04
CA GLU A 38 10.15 -8.05 9.11
C GLU A 38 10.11 -8.69 7.73
N LEU A 39 9.13 -8.31 6.92
CA LEU A 39 9.02 -8.82 5.55
C LEU A 39 10.19 -8.37 4.68
N ALA A 40 10.60 -7.11 4.80
CA ALA A 40 11.72 -6.56 4.04
C ALA A 40 13.03 -7.28 4.38
N ARG A 41 13.25 -7.58 5.67
CA ARG A 41 14.44 -8.30 6.11
C ARG A 41 14.49 -9.71 5.53
N ARG A 42 13.36 -10.41 5.51
CA ARG A 42 13.27 -11.73 4.92
C ARG A 42 13.51 -11.68 3.40
N ALA A 43 12.96 -10.67 2.74
CA ALA A 43 13.18 -10.47 1.31
C ALA A 43 14.66 -10.22 0.98
N GLU A 44 15.34 -9.40 1.78
CA GLU A 44 16.77 -9.14 1.63
C GLU A 44 17.60 -10.40 1.78
N PHE A 45 17.29 -11.22 2.76
CA PHE A 45 17.97 -12.49 2.98
C PHE A 45 17.83 -13.41 1.78
N LEU A 46 16.62 -13.52 1.23
CA LEU A 46 16.37 -14.36 0.06
C LEU A 46 17.02 -13.81 -1.21
N ASP A 47 17.03 -12.48 -1.35
CA ASP A 47 17.68 -11.83 -2.50
C ASP A 47 19.20 -12.03 -2.51
N ALA A 48 19.80 -12.20 -1.34
CA ALA A 48 21.23 -12.48 -1.23
C ALA A 48 21.59 -13.90 -1.67
N GLY A 49 20.60 -14.78 -1.81
CA GLY A 49 20.78 -16.12 -2.32
C GLY A 49 21.05 -16.13 -3.82
N GLN A 50 21.67 -17.19 -4.32
CA GLN A 50 21.95 -17.33 -5.74
C GLN A 50 20.91 -18.16 -6.49
N ASP A 51 19.97 -18.73 -5.76
CA ASP A 51 18.90 -19.53 -6.32
C ASP A 51 17.80 -18.62 -6.87
N SER A 52 17.35 -18.89 -8.11
CA SER A 52 16.27 -18.15 -8.75
C SER A 52 14.96 -18.28 -7.97
N GLY A 53 14.71 -19.45 -7.34
CA GLY A 53 13.55 -19.65 -6.49
C GLY A 53 13.52 -18.72 -5.29
N GLU A 54 14.68 -18.53 -4.65
CA GLU A 54 14.79 -17.62 -3.51
C GLU A 54 14.55 -16.16 -3.93
N ARG A 55 15.03 -15.77 -5.10
CA ARG A 55 14.78 -14.42 -5.62
C ARG A 55 13.30 -14.21 -5.95
N MET A 56 12.63 -15.23 -6.45
CA MET A 56 11.17 -15.17 -6.68
C MET A 56 10.42 -15.04 -5.35
N ASP A 57 10.85 -15.76 -4.33
CA ASP A 57 10.26 -15.65 -2.99
C ASP A 57 10.46 -14.25 -2.41
N ALA A 58 11.61 -13.64 -2.66
CA ALA A 58 11.86 -12.26 -2.26
C ALA A 58 10.90 -11.30 -2.95
N ALA A 59 10.64 -11.49 -4.24
CA ALA A 59 9.70 -10.67 -4.99
C ALA A 59 8.27 -10.82 -4.43
N VAL A 60 7.87 -12.03 -4.07
CA VAL A 60 6.56 -12.28 -3.44
C VAL A 60 6.46 -11.54 -2.10
N LEU A 61 7.52 -11.57 -1.29
CA LEU A 61 7.52 -10.85 0.00
C LEU A 61 7.40 -9.34 -0.21
N ARG A 62 8.04 -8.78 -1.23
CA ARG A 62 7.90 -7.35 -1.55
C ARG A 62 6.49 -7.01 -2.00
N ALA A 63 5.85 -7.89 -2.77
CA ALA A 63 4.46 -7.72 -3.15
C ALA A 63 3.54 -7.79 -1.92
N GLU A 64 3.85 -8.65 -0.96
CA GLU A 64 3.11 -8.71 0.31
C GLU A 64 3.25 -7.41 1.11
N ILE A 65 4.40 -6.74 1.04
CA ILE A 65 4.57 -5.43 1.67
C ILE A 65 3.60 -4.41 1.05
N ASP A 66 3.49 -4.38 -0.27
CA ASP A 66 2.56 -3.47 -0.96
C ASP A 66 1.12 -3.76 -0.56
N ARG A 67 0.74 -5.02 -0.52
CA ARG A 67 -0.59 -5.45 -0.08
C ARG A 67 -0.86 -5.02 1.36
N LEU A 68 0.13 -5.12 2.22
CA LEU A 68 0.03 -4.74 3.62
C LEU A 68 -0.23 -3.23 3.76
N TYR A 69 0.50 -2.39 3.02
CA TYR A 69 0.26 -0.95 3.02
C TYR A 69 -1.18 -0.65 2.60
N LEU A 70 -1.64 -1.26 1.53
CA LEU A 70 -2.99 -1.02 1.03
C LEU A 70 -4.05 -1.46 2.04
N THR A 71 -3.90 -2.65 2.60
CA THR A 71 -4.85 -3.19 3.58
C THR A 71 -4.94 -2.29 4.82
N TRP A 72 -3.83 -1.72 5.25
CA TRP A 72 -3.80 -0.87 6.44
C TRP A 72 -4.28 0.55 6.19
N GLY A 73 -4.11 1.07 4.99
CA GLY A 73 -4.31 2.50 4.72
C GLY A 73 -5.45 2.86 3.79
N LEU A 74 -5.90 1.96 2.92
CA LEU A 74 -6.99 2.27 2.00
C LEU A 74 -8.34 1.97 2.63
N ARG A 75 -9.18 2.99 2.75
CA ARG A 75 -10.52 2.87 3.36
C ARG A 75 -11.60 2.63 2.34
N GLU A 76 -11.58 3.40 1.24
CA GLU A 76 -12.59 3.34 0.20
C GLU A 76 -11.99 3.63 -1.15
N VAL A 77 -12.60 3.08 -2.20
CA VAL A 77 -12.35 3.44 -3.59
C VAL A 77 -13.66 3.98 -4.14
N THR A 78 -13.62 5.14 -4.77
CA THR A 78 -14.81 5.79 -5.33
C THR A 78 -14.64 5.97 -6.83
N GLY A 79 -15.73 5.81 -7.57
CA GLY A 79 -15.74 6.08 -9.02
C GLY A 79 -15.20 4.95 -9.88
N LEU A 80 -14.98 3.78 -9.31
CA LEU A 80 -14.52 2.60 -10.05
C LEU A 80 -15.50 1.46 -9.84
N ASP A 81 -15.94 0.86 -10.94
CA ASP A 81 -16.74 -0.36 -10.90
C ASP A 81 -15.86 -1.51 -11.41
N LEU A 82 -15.86 -2.62 -10.70
CA LEU A 82 -15.17 -3.84 -11.09
C LEU A 82 -16.23 -4.93 -11.32
N ASP A 83 -16.29 -5.42 -12.54
CA ASP A 83 -17.27 -6.44 -12.94
C ASP A 83 -18.71 -6.04 -12.59
N GLY A 84 -19.05 -4.76 -12.82
CA GLY A 84 -20.38 -4.23 -12.59
C GLY A 84 -20.72 -3.89 -11.15
N LYS A 85 -19.76 -3.95 -10.24
CA LYS A 85 -19.97 -3.63 -8.82
C LYS A 85 -19.00 -2.52 -8.37
N PRO A 86 -19.46 -1.64 -7.47
CA PRO A 86 -18.51 -0.64 -6.92
C PRO A 86 -17.30 -1.29 -6.29
N ALA A 87 -16.12 -0.77 -6.62
CA ALA A 87 -14.87 -1.30 -6.10
C ALA A 87 -14.75 -1.08 -4.60
N THR A 88 -14.15 -2.04 -3.93
CA THR A 88 -13.75 -1.95 -2.52
C THR A 88 -12.24 -2.12 -2.45
N PRO A 89 -11.60 -1.79 -1.33
CA PRO A 89 -10.17 -2.09 -1.17
C PRO A 89 -9.84 -3.55 -1.47
N GLU A 90 -10.68 -4.47 -1.00
CA GLU A 90 -10.48 -5.92 -1.20
C GLU A 90 -10.61 -6.29 -2.67
N SER A 91 -11.64 -5.79 -3.36
CA SER A 91 -11.83 -6.12 -4.78
C SER A 91 -10.76 -5.48 -5.66
N LEU A 92 -10.22 -4.33 -5.26
CA LEU A 92 -9.10 -3.72 -5.98
C LEU A 92 -7.87 -4.63 -5.96
N VAL A 93 -7.58 -5.25 -4.82
CA VAL A 93 -6.46 -6.20 -4.69
C VAL A 93 -6.71 -7.46 -5.52
N GLU A 94 -7.92 -8.03 -5.43
CA GLU A 94 -8.22 -9.33 -6.02
C GLU A 94 -8.48 -9.26 -7.53
N SER A 95 -9.06 -8.18 -8.02
CA SER A 95 -9.59 -8.12 -9.38
C SER A 95 -9.35 -6.81 -10.10
N GLY A 96 -8.76 -5.83 -9.44
CA GLY A 96 -8.58 -4.51 -10.02
C GLY A 96 -7.38 -4.40 -10.96
N PRO A 97 -7.33 -3.33 -11.76
CA PRO A 97 -6.15 -3.04 -12.56
C PRO A 97 -4.94 -2.81 -11.69
N GLU A 98 -3.83 -3.44 -12.03
CA GLU A 98 -2.60 -3.32 -11.23
C GLU A 98 -2.12 -1.87 -11.11
N GLU A 99 -2.31 -1.07 -12.17
CA GLU A 99 -1.93 0.34 -12.15
C GLU A 99 -2.63 1.13 -11.04
N LEU A 100 -3.91 0.87 -10.84
CA LEU A 100 -4.69 1.53 -9.77
C LEU A 100 -4.30 0.99 -8.41
N PHE A 101 -4.01 -0.31 -8.31
CA PHE A 101 -3.48 -0.89 -7.09
C PHE A 101 -2.17 -0.19 -6.69
N ARG A 102 -1.23 -0.03 -7.63
CA ARG A 102 0.05 0.61 -7.36
C ARG A 102 -0.11 2.08 -7.00
N GLU A 103 -1.03 2.77 -7.66
CA GLU A 103 -1.32 4.17 -7.34
C GLU A 103 -1.86 4.31 -5.93
N ALA A 104 -2.78 3.43 -5.53
CA ALA A 104 -3.35 3.44 -4.18
C ALA A 104 -2.28 3.12 -3.12
N VAL A 105 -1.40 2.16 -3.39
CA VAL A 105 -0.28 1.84 -2.49
C VAL A 105 0.63 3.06 -2.31
N ALA A 106 0.96 3.76 -3.39
CA ALA A 106 1.79 4.96 -3.33
C ALA A 106 1.14 6.05 -2.48
N ALA A 107 -0.18 6.22 -2.61
CA ALA A 107 -0.93 7.18 -1.80
C ALA A 107 -0.88 6.82 -0.31
N VAL A 108 -1.04 5.53 0.02
CA VAL A 108 -0.94 5.07 1.40
C VAL A 108 0.47 5.31 1.96
N ARG A 109 1.50 4.96 1.19
CA ARG A 109 2.90 5.18 1.61
C ARG A 109 3.17 6.66 1.90
N ALA A 110 2.69 7.55 1.04
CA ALA A 110 2.83 8.98 1.24
C ALA A 110 2.14 9.44 2.53
N ALA A 111 0.97 8.89 2.81
CA ALA A 111 0.18 9.25 4.00
C ALA A 111 0.74 8.67 5.30
N THR A 112 1.62 7.68 5.25
CA THR A 112 2.27 7.16 6.46
C THR A 112 3.28 8.15 7.05
N GLY A 113 3.62 9.19 6.30
CA GLY A 113 4.32 10.34 6.86
C GLY A 113 5.83 10.24 6.95
N LEU A 114 6.44 9.20 6.38
CA LEU A 114 7.90 9.12 6.32
C LEU A 114 8.41 9.87 5.11
N THR A 115 9.09 10.98 5.33
CA THR A 115 9.76 11.72 4.26
C THR A 115 11.03 10.98 3.83
N ALA A 116 11.60 11.38 2.69
CA ALA A 116 12.87 10.82 2.23
C ALA A 116 13.99 11.03 3.25
N ALA A 117 14.00 12.18 3.95
CA ALA A 117 14.99 12.48 4.98
C ALA A 117 14.83 11.55 6.20
N GLU A 118 13.59 11.29 6.60
CA GLU A 118 13.30 10.37 7.72
C GLU A 118 13.71 8.94 7.39
N ARG A 119 13.55 8.52 6.15
CA ARG A 119 13.93 7.18 5.71
C ARG A 119 15.45 6.96 5.73
N LYS A 120 16.23 8.01 5.56
CA LYS A 120 17.70 7.93 5.58
C LYS A 120 18.25 7.84 6.99
N ASN A 121 17.47 8.22 7.96
CA ASN A 121 17.84 8.15 9.36
C ASN A 121 17.36 6.84 9.96
#